data_23e11ebd41b996a811909bca0f55d69a
#
_entry.id   23e11ebd41b996a811909bca0f55d69a
#
_cell.length_a   1.000
_cell.length_b   1.000
_cell.length_c   1.000
_cell.angle_alpha   90.00
_cell.angle_beta   90.00
_cell.angle_gamma   90.00
#
_symmetry.space_group_name_H-M   'P 1'
#
loop_
_entity.id
_entity.type
_entity.pdbx_description
1 polymer ?
#
loop_
_entity_poly.entity_id
_entity_poly.type
_entity_poly.pdbx_seq_one_letter_code
_entity_poly.pdbx_strand_id
1 'polypeptide(L)'
;MPLHRTATSIHRTLRTLIRPAASGSVFFSLQKAIKNTPGIASRTMATAVAKRLAGKTVVITGASSGIGRSTAFEFARTAAAAGGLKLILTARRVDTLKQIAADITAEVGEGNVKVLPVQLDISKPDEVRGFVEKLPEEFKEIDVLVNNAGLVKGVARAPQIAEEDVNTMFNTNVTGLINMTQAILPIYLRRPNGGSGDIINIGSVAGREPYAGGSIYCATKAAVRSFTDSLRQELIASRVRVSEIDPGQVETEFSVVRFYGDKSKADAVYAGCDPLTPDDIAEVVVFVAGRRENVVVADAMVFPNHQAAAGIMHRRS
;
A
#
# COMPACT_ATOMS: atom_id res chain seq x y z
N MET A 1 -58.49 -1.52 -19.26
CA MET A 1 -58.55 -0.48 -20.31
C MET A 1 -57.13 0.03 -20.54
N PRO A 2 -56.68 0.03 -21.81
CA PRO A 2 -55.28 0.22 -22.15
C PRO A 2 -54.98 1.66 -22.58
N LEU A 3 -53.72 2.11 -22.42
CA LEU A 3 -53.17 3.18 -23.24
C LEU A 3 -51.75 2.81 -23.67
N HIS A 4 -51.67 2.23 -24.84
CA HIS A 4 -50.54 2.21 -25.76
C HIS A 4 -50.43 3.55 -26.49
N ARG A 5 -49.20 3.81 -27.01
CA ARG A 5 -48.68 4.86 -27.92
C ARG A 5 -47.86 5.90 -27.12
N THR A 6 -46.55 6.15 -27.38
CA THR A 6 -45.95 6.35 -28.70
C THR A 6 -44.42 6.23 -28.56
N ALA A 7 -43.81 5.27 -29.17
CA ALA A 7 -42.36 5.20 -29.42
C ALA A 7 -42.17 4.94 -30.92
N THR A 8 -42.32 5.95 -31.74
CA THR A 8 -41.96 5.90 -33.15
C THR A 8 -41.90 7.32 -33.72
N SER A 9 -40.76 7.97 -33.61
CA SER A 9 -40.42 9.11 -34.51
C SER A 9 -39.06 9.75 -34.16
N ILE A 10 -37.93 9.01 -34.15
CA ILE A 10 -36.58 9.58 -34.20
C ILE A 10 -35.62 8.73 -35.07
N HIS A 11 -36.15 7.94 -35.98
CA HIS A 11 -35.30 7.09 -36.84
C HIS A 11 -35.37 7.43 -38.33
N ARG A 12 -35.73 8.64 -38.74
CA ARG A 12 -35.89 8.98 -40.16
C ARG A 12 -35.19 10.22 -40.69
N THR A 13 -34.21 10.81 -39.94
CA THR A 13 -33.57 12.04 -40.41
C THR A 13 -32.01 11.99 -40.45
N LEU A 14 -31.42 10.81 -40.49
CA LEU A 14 -29.94 10.65 -40.58
C LEU A 14 -29.46 9.78 -41.73
N ARG A 15 -30.22 9.70 -42.87
CA ARG A 15 -29.80 8.92 -44.02
C ARG A 15 -29.58 9.71 -45.32
N THR A 16 -29.42 11.01 -45.27
CA THR A 16 -29.23 11.78 -46.51
C THR A 16 -28.17 12.85 -46.34
N LEU A 17 -26.92 12.53 -46.04
CA LEU A 17 -25.75 13.42 -46.20
C LEU A 17 -24.42 12.64 -45.99
N ILE A 18 -24.21 11.57 -46.76
CA ILE A 18 -22.83 11.07 -46.99
C ILE A 18 -22.71 10.74 -48.48
N ARG A 19 -22.29 11.71 -49.26
CA ARG A 19 -21.65 11.48 -50.57
C ARG A 19 -20.14 11.41 -50.32
N PRO A 20 -19.40 10.46 -50.88
CA PRO A 20 -17.94 10.41 -50.76
C PRO A 20 -17.32 11.44 -51.72
N ALA A 21 -16.61 12.40 -51.17
CA ALA A 21 -15.69 13.25 -51.95
C ALA A 21 -14.27 12.96 -51.49
N ALA A 22 -13.44 12.62 -52.49
CA ALA A 22 -12.03 12.40 -52.37
C ALA A 22 -11.30 13.65 -51.84
N SER A 23 -10.40 13.48 -50.90
CA SER A 23 -9.08 14.04 -50.85
C SER A 23 -8.43 13.84 -49.47
N GLY A 24 -7.25 13.26 -49.48
CA GLY A 24 -6.44 12.93 -48.27
C GLY A 24 -5.83 14.13 -47.55
N SER A 25 -6.38 15.36 -47.71
CA SER A 25 -5.84 16.55 -47.04
C SER A 25 -6.56 16.94 -45.77
N VAL A 26 -7.79 16.47 -45.55
CA VAL A 26 -8.58 16.82 -44.34
C VAL A 26 -8.16 15.99 -43.12
N PHE A 27 -7.72 14.74 -43.32
CA PHE A 27 -7.25 13.90 -42.23
C PHE A 27 -5.89 14.36 -41.66
N PHE A 28 -5.01 14.92 -42.49
CA PHE A 28 -3.71 15.45 -42.06
C PHE A 28 -3.85 16.77 -41.27
N SER A 29 -4.85 17.57 -41.56
CA SER A 29 -5.10 18.84 -40.86
C SER A 29 -5.72 18.62 -39.46
N LEU A 30 -6.57 17.60 -39.26
CA LEU A 30 -7.10 17.25 -37.95
C LEU A 30 -6.02 16.67 -37.01
N GLN A 31 -5.10 15.85 -37.51
CA GLN A 31 -3.98 15.35 -36.71
C GLN A 31 -2.99 16.45 -36.30
N LYS A 32 -2.84 17.52 -37.12
CA LYS A 32 -1.99 18.66 -36.79
C LYS A 32 -2.66 19.63 -35.81
N ALA A 33 -3.99 19.75 -35.84
CA ALA A 33 -4.75 20.57 -34.90
C ALA A 33 -4.80 19.97 -33.48
N ILE A 34 -4.79 18.62 -33.35
CA ILE A 34 -4.74 17.94 -32.06
C ILE A 34 -3.36 18.06 -31.40
N LYS A 35 -2.29 18.26 -32.17
CA LYS A 35 -0.93 18.45 -31.63
C LYS A 35 -0.64 19.86 -31.13
N ASN A 36 -1.46 20.85 -31.47
CA ASN A 36 -1.21 22.27 -31.15
C ASN A 36 -2.25 22.92 -30.26
N THR A 37 -3.11 22.15 -29.55
CA THR A 37 -3.96 22.71 -28.52
C THR A 37 -3.19 22.74 -27.21
N PRO A 38 -2.74 23.91 -26.69
CA PRO A 38 -2.11 23.96 -25.39
C PRO A 38 -3.20 23.70 -24.33
N GLY A 39 -3.10 22.57 -23.61
CA GLY A 39 -3.74 22.47 -22.32
C GLY A 39 -5.01 21.66 -22.15
N ILE A 40 -5.17 20.52 -22.83
CA ILE A 40 -5.86 19.39 -22.19
C ILE A 40 -4.80 18.32 -21.97
N ALA A 41 -3.88 18.57 -21.03
CA ALA A 41 -3.13 17.50 -20.43
C ALA A 41 -4.17 16.58 -19.79
N SER A 42 -4.40 15.42 -20.41
CA SER A 42 -5.16 14.33 -19.80
C SER A 42 -4.60 14.14 -18.39
N ARG A 43 -5.30 14.64 -17.38
CA ARG A 43 -4.98 14.37 -15.99
C ARG A 43 -5.32 12.91 -15.73
N THR A 44 -4.44 12.01 -16.13
CA THR A 44 -4.56 10.61 -15.75
C THR A 44 -4.51 10.55 -14.23
N MET A 45 -5.18 9.57 -13.63
CA MET A 45 -5.14 9.36 -12.19
C MET A 45 -3.69 9.20 -11.70
N ALA A 46 -2.85 8.53 -12.46
CA ALA A 46 -1.41 8.37 -12.19
C ALA A 46 -0.68 9.72 -12.05
N THR A 47 -0.89 10.66 -12.98
CA THR A 47 -0.28 12.01 -12.90
C THR A 47 -0.75 12.79 -11.67
N ALA A 48 -2.01 12.63 -11.26
CA ALA A 48 -2.54 13.30 -10.08
C ALA A 48 -2.00 12.70 -8.77
N VAL A 49 -1.80 11.38 -8.71
CA VAL A 49 -1.15 10.68 -7.59
C VAL A 49 0.30 11.13 -7.47
N ALA A 50 1.08 11.08 -8.54
CA ALA A 50 2.47 11.50 -8.58
C ALA A 50 2.66 12.93 -8.01
N LYS A 51 1.84 13.89 -8.44
CA LYS A 51 1.89 15.28 -7.96
C LYS A 51 1.59 15.43 -6.47
N ARG A 52 0.74 14.58 -5.88
CA ARG A 52 0.43 14.63 -4.45
C ARG A 52 1.50 13.98 -3.59
N LEU A 53 2.28 13.07 -4.16
CA LEU A 53 3.38 12.40 -3.49
C LEU A 53 4.70 13.16 -3.63
N ALA A 54 4.82 14.05 -4.61
CA ALA A 54 6.03 14.82 -4.86
C ALA A 54 6.50 15.58 -3.60
N GLY A 55 7.77 15.46 -3.27
CA GLY A 55 8.43 16.10 -2.13
C GLY A 55 8.13 15.46 -0.77
N LYS A 56 7.21 14.49 -0.66
CA LYS A 56 6.87 13.84 0.61
C LYS A 56 8.00 12.97 1.15
N THR A 57 8.05 12.84 2.47
CA THR A 57 8.89 11.88 3.18
C THR A 57 8.04 10.70 3.65
N VAL A 58 8.38 9.51 3.20
CA VAL A 58 7.64 8.26 3.48
C VAL A 58 8.51 7.33 4.31
N VAL A 59 8.01 6.89 5.46
CA VAL A 59 8.62 5.83 6.28
C VAL A 59 7.94 4.50 5.98
N ILE A 60 8.73 3.46 5.71
CA ILE A 60 8.23 2.10 5.49
C ILE A 60 8.92 1.16 6.45
N THR A 61 8.14 0.53 7.35
CA THR A 61 8.68 -0.48 8.26
C THR A 61 8.69 -1.86 7.60
N GLY A 62 9.70 -2.68 7.89
CA GLY A 62 9.84 -3.99 7.28
C GLY A 62 10.15 -3.95 5.78
N ALA A 63 10.88 -2.92 5.33
CA ALA A 63 11.17 -2.66 3.93
C ALA A 63 12.21 -3.58 3.28
N SER A 64 12.78 -4.57 4.01
CA SER A 64 13.87 -5.42 3.50
C SER A 64 13.38 -6.58 2.60
N SER A 65 12.07 -6.82 2.49
CA SER A 65 11.50 -7.86 1.61
C SER A 65 10.00 -7.66 1.41
N GLY A 66 9.40 -8.48 0.54
CA GLY A 66 7.95 -8.60 0.33
C GLY A 66 7.26 -7.27 0.08
N ILE A 67 6.10 -7.08 0.67
CA ILE A 67 5.24 -5.90 0.47
C ILE A 67 5.98 -4.59 0.77
N GLY A 68 6.78 -4.53 1.85
CA GLY A 68 7.49 -3.31 2.21
C GLY A 68 8.56 -2.90 1.18
N ARG A 69 9.28 -3.89 0.62
CA ARG A 69 10.23 -3.65 -0.48
C ARG A 69 9.51 -3.15 -1.73
N SER A 70 8.48 -3.85 -2.18
CA SER A 70 7.70 -3.43 -3.37
C SER A 70 7.05 -2.06 -3.18
N THR A 71 6.54 -1.76 -1.99
CA THR A 71 6.00 -0.44 -1.65
C THR A 71 7.03 0.67 -1.80
N ALA A 72 8.29 0.44 -1.40
CA ALA A 72 9.36 1.43 -1.58
C ALA A 72 9.64 1.72 -3.06
N PHE A 73 9.70 0.69 -3.89
CA PHE A 73 9.87 0.85 -5.34
C PHE A 73 8.68 1.58 -5.97
N GLU A 74 7.45 1.20 -5.61
CA GLU A 74 6.26 1.80 -6.20
C GLU A 74 6.08 3.28 -5.83
N PHE A 75 6.41 3.68 -4.60
CA PHE A 75 6.48 5.11 -4.23
C PHE A 75 7.51 5.85 -5.08
N ALA A 76 8.71 5.30 -5.24
CA ALA A 76 9.77 5.92 -6.02
C ALA A 76 9.38 6.08 -7.50
N ARG A 77 8.87 5.02 -8.14
CA ARG A 77 8.40 5.03 -9.53
C ARG A 77 7.31 6.06 -9.75
N THR A 78 6.30 6.04 -8.88
CA THR A 78 5.15 6.94 -9.00
C THR A 78 5.56 8.41 -8.86
N ALA A 79 6.41 8.75 -7.89
CA ALA A 79 6.78 10.13 -7.62
C ALA A 79 7.86 10.68 -8.56
N ALA A 80 8.67 9.83 -9.19
CA ALA A 80 9.77 10.24 -10.06
C ALA A 80 9.34 11.22 -11.17
N ALA A 81 8.18 10.98 -11.78
CA ALA A 81 7.64 11.82 -12.86
C ALA A 81 7.15 13.21 -12.40
N ALA A 82 7.14 13.50 -11.10
CA ALA A 82 6.57 14.73 -10.54
C ALA A 82 7.50 15.46 -9.57
N GLY A 83 8.79 15.17 -9.57
CA GLY A 83 9.79 15.82 -8.72
C GLY A 83 10.28 14.97 -7.56
N GLY A 84 9.92 13.69 -7.55
CA GLY A 84 10.45 12.70 -6.60
C GLY A 84 9.93 12.82 -5.17
N LEU A 85 10.53 12.03 -4.27
CA LEU A 85 10.20 12.00 -2.84
C LEU A 85 11.39 11.51 -2.00
N LYS A 86 11.21 11.44 -0.68
CA LYS A 86 12.17 10.86 0.26
C LYS A 86 11.61 9.58 0.87
N LEU A 87 12.43 8.54 0.92
CA LEU A 87 12.09 7.25 1.53
C LEU A 87 12.99 6.98 2.74
N ILE A 88 12.39 6.60 3.86
CA ILE A 88 13.08 6.05 5.02
C ILE A 88 12.69 4.57 5.08
N LEU A 89 13.64 3.70 4.77
CA LEU A 89 13.43 2.26 4.76
C LEU A 89 13.94 1.68 6.07
N THR A 90 13.06 1.04 6.85
CA THR A 90 13.48 0.46 8.12
C THR A 90 13.31 -1.05 8.16
N ALA A 91 14.32 -1.74 8.68
CA ALA A 91 14.30 -3.16 8.99
C ALA A 91 15.53 -3.54 9.85
N ARG A 92 15.57 -4.79 10.33
CA ARG A 92 16.71 -5.35 11.05
C ARG A 92 17.92 -5.58 10.12
N ARG A 93 17.69 -5.94 8.85
CA ARG A 93 18.69 -6.28 7.83
C ARG A 93 19.17 -5.03 7.10
N VAL A 94 20.05 -4.24 7.71
CA VAL A 94 20.48 -2.94 7.17
C VAL A 94 21.21 -3.05 5.83
N ASP A 95 22.02 -4.07 5.61
CA ASP A 95 22.76 -4.23 4.35
C ASP A 95 21.82 -4.55 3.18
N THR A 96 20.75 -5.32 3.44
CA THR A 96 19.66 -5.51 2.46
C THR A 96 18.97 -4.18 2.14
N LEU A 97 18.73 -3.32 3.14
CA LEU A 97 18.14 -2.00 2.90
C LEU A 97 19.05 -1.09 2.08
N LYS A 98 20.36 -1.12 2.30
CA LYS A 98 21.35 -0.36 1.48
C LYS A 98 21.31 -0.79 0.01
N GLN A 99 21.23 -2.12 -0.23
CA GLN A 99 21.11 -2.64 -1.59
C GLN A 99 19.81 -2.18 -2.24
N ILE A 100 18.67 -2.28 -1.53
CA ILE A 100 17.37 -1.81 -2.02
C ILE A 100 17.40 -0.30 -2.32
N ALA A 101 18.06 0.50 -1.48
CA ALA A 101 18.22 1.92 -1.71
C ALA A 101 19.02 2.22 -3.00
N ALA A 102 20.09 1.46 -3.23
CA ALA A 102 20.87 1.57 -4.45
C ALA A 102 20.06 1.16 -5.70
N ASP A 103 19.33 0.04 -5.61
CA ASP A 103 18.49 -0.46 -6.70
C ASP A 103 17.39 0.55 -7.08
N ILE A 104 16.70 1.12 -6.09
CA ILE A 104 15.69 2.17 -6.30
C ILE A 104 16.30 3.38 -6.99
N THR A 105 17.46 3.85 -6.49
CA THR A 105 18.15 5.02 -7.05
C THR A 105 18.59 4.77 -8.48
N ALA A 106 19.08 3.56 -8.77
CA ALA A 106 19.47 3.17 -10.13
C ALA A 106 18.28 3.13 -11.10
N GLU A 107 17.10 2.69 -10.61
CA GLU A 107 15.91 2.56 -11.45
C GLU A 107 15.28 3.91 -11.79
N VAL A 108 15.12 4.81 -10.79
CA VAL A 108 14.39 6.07 -11.01
C VAL A 108 15.29 7.28 -11.21
N GLY A 109 16.60 7.17 -11.00
CA GLY A 109 17.59 8.24 -11.09
C GLY A 109 17.80 9.01 -9.79
N GLU A 110 19.06 9.39 -9.50
CA GLU A 110 19.48 10.05 -8.25
C GLU A 110 18.72 11.34 -7.94
N GLY A 111 18.31 12.11 -8.96
CA GLY A 111 17.56 13.35 -8.79
C GLY A 111 16.09 13.17 -8.39
N ASN A 112 15.56 11.96 -8.48
CA ASN A 112 14.14 11.67 -8.33
C ASN A 112 13.77 11.01 -6.99
N VAL A 113 14.75 10.58 -6.21
CA VAL A 113 14.52 9.95 -4.92
C VAL A 113 15.72 10.15 -4.00
N LYS A 114 15.45 10.36 -2.71
CA LYS A 114 16.45 10.21 -1.67
C LYS A 114 16.03 9.06 -0.77
N VAL A 115 16.86 8.05 -0.64
CA VAL A 115 16.57 6.85 0.16
C VAL A 115 17.50 6.76 1.34
N LEU A 116 16.94 6.71 2.55
CA LEU A 116 17.66 6.54 3.80
C LEU A 116 17.40 5.13 4.38
N PRO A 117 18.35 4.19 4.30
CA PRO A 117 18.25 2.93 5.00
C PRO A 117 18.57 3.12 6.50
N VAL A 118 17.67 2.64 7.37
CA VAL A 118 17.80 2.74 8.84
C VAL A 118 17.62 1.36 9.45
N GLN A 119 18.62 0.91 10.22
CA GLN A 119 18.46 -0.30 11.02
C GLN A 119 17.50 -0.02 12.18
N LEU A 120 16.42 -0.81 12.27
CA LEU A 120 15.42 -0.68 13.32
C LEU A 120 14.71 -2.01 13.54
N ASP A 121 14.69 -2.45 14.78
CA ASP A 121 13.81 -3.54 15.24
C ASP A 121 12.61 -2.93 15.96
N ILE A 122 11.46 -2.91 15.28
CA ILE A 122 10.24 -2.30 15.84
C ILE A 122 9.69 -3.06 17.06
N SER A 123 10.12 -4.31 17.30
CA SER A 123 9.76 -5.08 18.50
C SER A 123 10.45 -4.57 19.76
N LYS A 124 11.42 -3.67 19.61
CA LYS A 124 12.17 -3.05 20.71
C LYS A 124 11.72 -1.61 20.95
N PRO A 125 10.93 -1.35 21.99
CA PRO A 125 10.36 -0.02 22.25
C PRO A 125 11.41 1.09 22.37
N ASP A 126 12.59 0.79 22.94
CA ASP A 126 13.65 1.78 23.11
C ASP A 126 14.26 2.23 21.77
N GLU A 127 14.38 1.31 20.81
CA GLU A 127 14.85 1.67 19.48
C GLU A 127 13.85 2.60 18.77
N VAL A 128 12.55 2.32 18.93
CA VAL A 128 11.48 3.10 18.31
C VAL A 128 11.35 4.49 18.93
N ARG A 129 11.44 4.62 20.26
CA ARG A 129 11.36 5.92 20.94
C ARG A 129 12.40 6.93 20.45
N GLY A 130 13.61 6.49 20.18
CA GLY A 130 14.67 7.35 19.66
C GLY A 130 14.76 7.46 18.14
N PHE A 131 13.80 6.89 17.41
CA PHE A 131 13.87 6.77 15.95
C PHE A 131 13.92 8.13 15.26
N VAL A 132 12.94 9.00 15.51
CA VAL A 132 12.79 10.29 14.83
C VAL A 132 13.96 11.22 15.16
N GLU A 133 14.42 11.24 16.42
CA GLU A 133 15.52 12.09 16.87
C GLU A 133 16.83 11.78 16.15
N LYS A 134 17.07 10.53 15.83
CA LYS A 134 18.28 10.04 15.15
C LYS A 134 18.27 10.26 13.64
N LEU A 135 17.15 10.68 13.05
CA LEU A 135 17.09 10.96 11.61
C LEU A 135 17.86 12.24 11.26
N PRO A 136 18.50 12.28 10.07
CA PRO A 136 18.99 13.53 9.51
C PRO A 136 17.85 14.55 9.40
N GLU A 137 18.16 15.84 9.60
CA GLU A 137 17.16 16.93 9.67
C GLU A 137 16.22 16.94 8.45
N GLU A 138 16.77 16.73 7.26
CA GLU A 138 16.00 16.71 6.02
C GLU A 138 14.95 15.57 5.92
N PHE A 139 15.04 14.54 6.79
CA PHE A 139 14.11 13.41 6.84
C PHE A 139 13.12 13.46 8.01
N LYS A 140 13.26 14.40 8.95
CA LYS A 140 12.42 14.48 10.15
C LYS A 140 10.97 14.88 9.87
N GLU A 141 10.71 15.65 8.81
CA GLU A 141 9.37 16.01 8.43
C GLU A 141 8.72 14.86 7.62
N ILE A 142 8.23 13.86 8.35
CA ILE A 142 7.60 12.66 7.81
C ILE A 142 6.16 12.98 7.42
N ASP A 143 5.73 12.56 6.21
CA ASP A 143 4.38 12.75 5.68
C ASP A 143 3.54 11.48 5.70
N VAL A 144 4.17 10.33 5.47
CA VAL A 144 3.50 9.05 5.37
C VAL A 144 4.23 8.01 6.22
N LEU A 145 3.50 7.31 7.07
CA LEU A 145 3.95 6.12 7.77
C LEU A 145 3.25 4.89 7.20
N VAL A 146 4.02 3.96 6.65
CA VAL A 146 3.55 2.63 6.27
C VAL A 146 4.02 1.63 7.31
N ASN A 147 3.13 1.25 8.20
CA ASN A 147 3.32 0.19 9.18
C ASN A 147 3.15 -1.17 8.51
N ASN A 148 4.20 -1.65 7.86
CA ASN A 148 4.19 -2.90 7.13
C ASN A 148 4.92 -4.03 7.87
N ALA A 149 5.87 -3.74 8.74
CA ALA A 149 6.62 -4.78 9.45
C ALA A 149 5.66 -5.71 10.22
N GLY A 150 5.77 -6.98 9.96
CA GLY A 150 4.95 -8.01 10.58
C GLY A 150 5.45 -9.41 10.22
N LEU A 151 5.07 -10.38 11.02
CA LEU A 151 5.44 -11.78 10.82
C LEU A 151 4.37 -12.73 11.36
N VAL A 152 4.47 -13.99 10.97
CA VAL A 152 3.75 -15.12 11.55
C VAL A 152 4.75 -16.21 11.95
N LYS A 153 4.44 -16.91 13.03
CA LYS A 153 5.21 -18.05 13.53
C LYS A 153 4.33 -19.26 13.72
N GLY A 154 4.74 -20.37 13.14
CA GLY A 154 4.14 -21.69 13.34
C GLY A 154 2.71 -21.84 12.82
N VAL A 155 2.21 -23.06 13.04
CA VAL A 155 0.83 -23.49 12.76
C VAL A 155 0.26 -24.29 13.93
N ALA A 156 0.89 -24.25 15.10
CA ALA A 156 0.46 -24.97 16.26
C ALA A 156 -0.93 -24.51 16.72
N ARG A 157 -1.69 -25.46 17.27
CA ARG A 157 -2.99 -25.19 17.89
C ARG A 157 -2.84 -25.25 19.41
N ALA A 158 -3.73 -24.56 20.12
CA ALA A 158 -3.80 -24.69 21.57
C ALA A 158 -4.02 -26.16 21.97
N PRO A 159 -3.34 -26.70 23.01
CA PRO A 159 -2.44 -26.00 23.93
C PRO A 159 -0.96 -26.01 23.56
N GLN A 160 -0.58 -26.37 22.33
CA GLN A 160 0.82 -26.54 21.90
C GLN A 160 1.44 -25.26 21.28
N ILE A 161 0.82 -24.10 21.44
CA ILE A 161 1.37 -22.83 20.93
C ILE A 161 2.55 -22.41 21.81
N ALA A 162 3.71 -22.18 21.21
CA ALA A 162 4.90 -21.75 21.94
C ALA A 162 4.74 -20.30 22.42
N GLU A 163 5.06 -20.03 23.68
CA GLU A 163 4.98 -18.70 24.28
C GLU A 163 5.89 -17.69 23.55
N GLU A 164 7.07 -18.13 23.13
CA GLU A 164 8.02 -17.29 22.35
C GLU A 164 7.40 -16.82 21.05
N ASP A 165 6.66 -17.68 20.34
CA ASP A 165 5.98 -17.31 19.10
C ASP A 165 4.85 -16.28 19.36
N VAL A 166 4.09 -16.47 20.46
CA VAL A 166 3.07 -15.49 20.89
C VAL A 166 3.71 -14.13 21.11
N ASN A 167 4.75 -14.08 21.95
CA ASN A 167 5.45 -12.84 22.29
C ASN A 167 6.07 -12.17 21.06
N THR A 168 6.71 -12.96 20.18
CA THR A 168 7.31 -12.44 18.95
C THR A 168 6.28 -11.82 18.03
N MET A 169 5.12 -12.47 17.83
CA MET A 169 4.06 -11.94 16.98
C MET A 169 3.42 -10.69 17.58
N PHE A 170 3.09 -10.68 18.86
CA PHE A 170 2.49 -9.50 19.51
C PHE A 170 3.46 -8.31 19.56
N ASN A 171 4.71 -8.55 19.94
CA ASN A 171 5.71 -7.48 20.02
C ASN A 171 5.98 -6.82 18.66
N THR A 172 5.99 -7.61 17.57
CA THR A 172 6.24 -7.07 16.24
C THR A 172 4.96 -6.49 15.63
N ASN A 173 3.90 -7.31 15.52
CA ASN A 173 2.72 -6.96 14.71
C ASN A 173 1.82 -5.92 15.40
N VAL A 174 1.82 -5.86 16.72
CA VAL A 174 0.92 -4.99 17.50
C VAL A 174 1.70 -3.89 18.20
N THR A 175 2.52 -4.25 19.20
CA THR A 175 3.24 -3.26 20.02
C THR A 175 4.18 -2.40 19.18
N GLY A 176 4.93 -3.00 18.26
CA GLY A 176 5.84 -2.29 17.37
C GLY A 176 5.12 -1.32 16.45
N LEU A 177 3.99 -1.73 15.87
CA LEU A 177 3.14 -0.87 15.03
C LEU A 177 2.59 0.34 15.83
N ILE A 178 2.08 0.09 17.03
CA ILE A 178 1.57 1.15 17.91
C ILE A 178 2.69 2.12 18.29
N ASN A 179 3.85 1.61 18.68
CA ASN A 179 4.99 2.43 19.05
C ASN A 179 5.50 3.30 17.90
N MET A 180 5.61 2.75 16.68
CA MET A 180 5.96 3.52 15.48
C MET A 180 4.92 4.62 15.21
N THR A 181 3.65 4.31 15.34
CA THR A 181 2.58 5.29 15.20
C THR A 181 2.73 6.41 16.23
N GLN A 182 2.95 6.09 17.52
CA GLN A 182 3.13 7.07 18.58
C GLN A 182 4.39 7.94 18.41
N ALA A 183 5.47 7.37 17.87
CA ALA A 183 6.69 8.12 17.61
C ALA A 183 6.53 9.17 16.49
N ILE A 184 5.68 8.90 15.49
CA ILE A 184 5.52 9.76 14.32
C ILE A 184 4.30 10.69 14.44
N LEU A 185 3.22 10.27 15.06
CA LEU A 185 1.98 11.04 15.18
C LEU A 185 2.17 12.47 15.71
N PRO A 186 3.06 12.77 16.69
CA PRO A 186 3.33 14.14 17.11
C PRO A 186 3.83 15.05 15.98
N ILE A 187 4.53 14.51 14.98
CA ILE A 187 4.97 15.28 13.80
C ILE A 187 3.75 15.76 13.02
N TYR A 188 2.76 14.89 12.85
CA TYR A 188 1.53 15.21 12.11
C TYR A 188 0.67 16.24 12.86
N LEU A 189 0.50 16.05 14.16
CA LEU A 189 -0.39 16.89 14.98
C LEU A 189 0.14 18.32 15.17
N ARG A 190 1.48 18.56 15.16
CA ARG A 190 2.04 19.90 15.27
C ARG A 190 1.91 20.74 14.01
N ARG A 191 1.53 20.15 12.87
CA ARG A 191 1.37 20.87 11.62
C ARG A 191 0.16 21.82 11.69
N PRO A 192 0.20 22.97 10.98
CA PRO A 192 -0.88 23.95 11.01
C PRO A 192 -2.21 23.36 10.47
N ASN A 193 -3.30 24.08 10.73
CA ASN A 193 -4.65 23.75 10.24
C ASN A 193 -5.19 22.37 10.73
N GLY A 194 -4.87 22.02 11.98
CA GLY A 194 -5.37 20.77 12.60
C GLY A 194 -4.50 19.56 12.34
N GLY A 195 -3.27 19.76 11.88
CA GLY A 195 -2.34 18.65 11.60
C GLY A 195 -2.58 18.00 10.24
N SER A 196 -1.62 17.24 9.74
CA SER A 196 -1.77 16.47 8.51
C SER A 196 -0.70 15.38 8.41
N GLY A 197 -1.06 14.25 7.83
CA GLY A 197 -0.18 13.10 7.59
C GLY A 197 -0.99 11.85 7.28
N ASP A 198 -0.30 10.80 6.88
CA ASP A 198 -0.91 9.53 6.50
C ASP A 198 -0.34 8.38 7.31
N ILE A 199 -1.21 7.60 7.94
CA ILE A 199 -0.87 6.34 8.60
C ILE A 199 -1.55 5.23 7.80
N ILE A 200 -0.76 4.31 7.25
CA ILE A 200 -1.23 3.16 6.49
C ILE A 200 -0.74 1.90 7.19
N ASN A 201 -1.66 1.17 7.78
CA ASN A 201 -1.39 -0.08 8.48
C ASN A 201 -1.62 -1.27 7.54
N ILE A 202 -0.66 -2.17 7.43
CA ILE A 202 -0.83 -3.41 6.71
C ILE A 202 -1.44 -4.44 7.67
N GLY A 203 -2.74 -4.61 7.53
CA GLY A 203 -3.56 -5.60 8.23
C GLY A 203 -3.43 -6.99 7.63
N SER A 204 -4.54 -7.68 7.54
CA SER A 204 -4.73 -8.95 6.83
C SER A 204 -6.19 -9.33 6.86
N VAL A 205 -6.66 -10.06 5.86
CA VAL A 205 -7.97 -10.75 5.92
C VAL A 205 -8.09 -11.65 7.15
N ALA A 206 -6.97 -12.15 7.69
CA ALA A 206 -6.90 -12.92 8.93
C ALA A 206 -7.33 -12.14 10.18
N GLY A 207 -7.30 -10.81 10.15
CA GLY A 207 -7.82 -9.95 11.21
C GLY A 207 -9.34 -9.84 11.21
N ARG A 208 -9.98 -10.21 10.11
CA ARG A 208 -11.44 -10.20 9.94
C ARG A 208 -12.04 -11.60 10.03
N GLU A 209 -11.35 -12.56 9.47
CA GLU A 209 -11.80 -13.95 9.36
C GLU A 209 -10.72 -14.89 9.91
N PRO A 210 -10.82 -15.28 11.18
CA PRO A 210 -9.82 -16.15 11.80
C PRO A 210 -9.89 -17.58 11.25
N TYR A 211 -8.74 -18.26 11.27
CA TYR A 211 -8.62 -19.65 10.81
C TYR A 211 -7.81 -20.51 11.77
N ALA A 212 -8.08 -21.83 11.76
CA ALA A 212 -7.38 -22.79 12.61
C ALA A 212 -5.88 -22.91 12.27
N GLY A 213 -5.02 -22.96 13.28
CA GLY A 213 -3.55 -22.97 13.14
C GLY A 213 -2.95 -21.59 12.87
N GLY A 214 -3.77 -20.52 12.95
CA GLY A 214 -3.36 -19.13 12.85
C GLY A 214 -3.84 -18.25 13.99
N SER A 215 -4.33 -18.84 15.09
CA SER A 215 -5.04 -18.12 16.15
C SER A 215 -4.31 -16.89 16.68
N ILE A 216 -3.02 -16.98 16.93
CA ILE A 216 -2.22 -15.84 17.44
C ILE A 216 -2.01 -14.79 16.36
N TYR A 217 -1.69 -15.20 15.15
CA TYR A 217 -1.57 -14.26 14.03
C TYR A 217 -2.90 -13.51 13.76
N CYS A 218 -4.01 -14.27 13.72
CA CYS A 218 -5.35 -13.68 13.57
C CYS A 218 -5.66 -12.68 14.69
N ALA A 219 -5.32 -13.04 15.95
CA ALA A 219 -5.48 -12.14 17.09
C ALA A 219 -4.66 -10.86 16.94
N THR A 220 -3.39 -10.95 16.48
CA THR A 220 -2.58 -9.75 16.24
C THR A 220 -3.15 -8.86 15.15
N LYS A 221 -3.68 -9.44 14.07
CA LYS A 221 -4.26 -8.67 12.96
C LYS A 221 -5.65 -8.11 13.32
N ALA A 222 -6.42 -8.78 14.15
CA ALA A 222 -7.64 -8.23 14.73
C ALA A 222 -7.33 -7.04 15.67
N ALA A 223 -6.23 -7.12 16.44
CA ALA A 223 -5.77 -6.01 17.26
C ALA A 223 -5.34 -4.80 16.42
N VAL A 224 -4.61 -5.01 15.32
CA VAL A 224 -4.23 -3.95 14.38
C VAL A 224 -5.47 -3.26 13.82
N ARG A 225 -6.46 -4.03 13.37
CA ARG A 225 -7.73 -3.50 12.86
C ARG A 225 -8.44 -2.64 13.90
N SER A 226 -8.64 -3.19 15.11
CA SER A 226 -9.31 -2.44 16.19
C SER A 226 -8.57 -1.15 16.55
N PHE A 227 -7.24 -1.20 16.62
CA PHE A 227 -6.41 -0.02 16.84
C PHE A 227 -6.55 1.01 15.72
N THR A 228 -6.54 0.58 14.45
CA THR A 228 -6.68 1.45 13.29
C THR A 228 -8.03 2.17 13.29
N ASP A 229 -9.10 1.46 13.56
CA ASP A 229 -10.47 2.02 13.62
C ASP A 229 -10.62 3.01 14.77
N SER A 230 -10.09 2.69 15.96
CA SER A 230 -10.09 3.57 17.11
C SER A 230 -9.27 4.84 16.87
N LEU A 231 -8.06 4.69 16.34
CA LEU A 231 -7.17 5.81 16.03
C LEU A 231 -7.81 6.77 15.02
N ARG A 232 -8.52 6.26 14.02
CA ARG A 232 -9.26 7.09 13.07
C ARG A 232 -10.34 7.93 13.74
N GLN A 233 -11.04 7.37 14.76
CA GLN A 233 -12.03 8.09 15.54
C GLN A 233 -11.38 9.15 16.46
N GLU A 234 -10.28 8.81 17.12
CA GLU A 234 -9.52 9.71 17.99
C GLU A 234 -8.98 10.93 17.23
N LEU A 235 -8.61 10.74 15.96
CA LEU A 235 -8.01 11.78 15.12
C LEU A 235 -9.04 12.53 14.25
N ILE A 236 -10.34 12.33 14.44
CA ILE A 236 -11.40 12.89 13.59
C ILE A 236 -11.39 14.43 13.51
N ALA A 237 -10.90 15.11 14.53
CA ALA A 237 -10.76 16.56 14.55
C ALA A 237 -9.49 17.06 13.83
N SER A 238 -8.66 16.14 13.34
CA SER A 238 -7.43 16.46 12.61
C SER A 238 -7.57 16.17 11.10
N ARG A 239 -6.51 16.48 10.34
CA ARG A 239 -6.39 16.14 8.92
C ARG A 239 -5.47 14.93 8.72
N VAL A 240 -5.21 14.18 9.78
CA VAL A 240 -4.45 12.93 9.70
C VAL A 240 -5.35 11.84 9.15
N ARG A 241 -4.91 11.16 8.10
CA ARG A 241 -5.63 10.04 7.50
C ARG A 241 -5.11 8.73 8.05
N VAL A 242 -6.02 7.84 8.43
CA VAL A 242 -5.68 6.51 8.95
C VAL A 242 -6.38 5.47 8.09
N SER A 243 -5.59 4.60 7.49
CA SER A 243 -6.04 3.58 6.53
C SER A 243 -5.51 2.20 6.92
N GLU A 244 -6.27 1.15 6.58
CA GLU A 244 -5.83 -0.24 6.69
C GLU A 244 -5.94 -0.92 5.33
N ILE A 245 -4.93 -1.73 5.01
CA ILE A 245 -4.93 -2.58 3.82
C ILE A 245 -4.83 -4.02 4.31
N ASP A 246 -5.81 -4.84 3.95
CA ASP A 246 -5.96 -6.22 4.37
C ASP A 246 -5.69 -7.18 3.21
N PRO A 247 -4.44 -7.60 2.99
CA PRO A 247 -4.12 -8.59 1.97
C PRO A 247 -4.69 -9.97 2.29
N GLY A 248 -5.13 -10.66 1.25
CA GLY A 248 -5.31 -12.11 1.23
C GLY A 248 -3.95 -12.83 1.11
N GLN A 249 -3.92 -13.89 0.31
CA GLN A 249 -2.69 -14.66 0.09
C GLN A 249 -1.73 -13.90 -0.82
N VAL A 250 -0.59 -13.47 -0.27
CA VAL A 250 0.51 -12.82 -1.01
C VAL A 250 1.74 -13.72 -0.93
N GLU A 251 2.37 -14.02 -2.07
CA GLU A 251 3.60 -14.82 -2.10
C GLU A 251 4.80 -13.98 -1.69
N THR A 252 5.39 -14.29 -0.54
CA THR A 252 6.55 -13.58 0.04
C THR A 252 7.39 -14.52 0.92
N GLU A 253 8.52 -13.98 1.45
CA GLU A 253 9.30 -14.67 2.50
C GLU A 253 8.49 -14.94 3.79
N PHE A 254 7.30 -14.38 3.92
CA PHE A 254 6.42 -14.53 5.09
C PHE A 254 6.11 -16.00 5.41
N SER A 255 5.83 -16.80 4.39
CA SER A 255 5.59 -18.25 4.56
C SER A 255 6.86 -18.98 5.00
N VAL A 256 8.04 -18.59 4.53
CA VAL A 256 9.31 -19.16 4.99
C VAL A 256 9.53 -18.88 6.49
N VAL A 257 9.24 -17.66 6.93
CA VAL A 257 9.30 -17.27 8.35
C VAL A 257 8.30 -18.06 9.19
N ARG A 258 7.09 -18.28 8.69
CA ARG A 258 6.02 -19.06 9.32
C ARG A 258 6.48 -20.49 9.63
N PHE A 259 7.19 -21.11 8.71
CA PHE A 259 7.66 -22.49 8.82
C PHE A 259 9.12 -22.60 9.28
N TYR A 260 9.64 -21.59 9.98
CA TYR A 260 10.98 -21.59 10.59
C TYR A 260 12.11 -21.88 9.59
N GLY A 261 11.97 -21.43 8.35
CA GLY A 261 12.95 -21.65 7.28
C GLY A 261 12.66 -22.84 6.37
N ASP A 262 11.65 -23.65 6.66
CA ASP A 262 11.25 -24.80 5.82
C ASP A 262 10.61 -24.30 4.52
N LYS A 263 11.43 -24.18 3.48
CA LYS A 263 11.00 -23.69 2.17
C LYS A 263 9.99 -24.62 1.50
N SER A 264 10.09 -25.93 1.69
CA SER A 264 9.15 -26.89 1.09
C SER A 264 7.73 -26.67 1.61
N LYS A 265 7.57 -26.50 2.93
CA LYS A 265 6.26 -26.16 3.52
C LYS A 265 5.78 -24.77 3.10
N ALA A 266 6.69 -23.81 2.96
CA ALA A 266 6.35 -22.47 2.50
C ALA A 266 5.81 -22.49 1.06
N ASP A 267 6.48 -23.19 0.15
CA ASP A 267 6.07 -23.32 -1.26
C ASP A 267 4.72 -24.07 -1.38
N ALA A 268 4.49 -25.09 -0.54
CA ALA A 268 3.23 -25.84 -0.51
C ALA A 268 2.00 -24.95 -0.16
N VAL A 269 2.19 -23.81 0.49
CA VAL A 269 1.10 -22.85 0.75
C VAL A 269 0.50 -22.33 -0.55
N TYR A 270 1.33 -22.16 -1.56
CA TYR A 270 0.95 -21.56 -2.86
C TYR A 270 0.64 -22.58 -3.95
N ALA A 271 0.88 -23.87 -3.69
CA ALA A 271 0.66 -24.93 -4.68
C ALA A 271 -0.80 -24.94 -5.20
N GLY A 272 -0.95 -24.94 -6.53
CA GLY A 272 -2.26 -24.90 -7.20
C GLY A 272 -3.00 -23.56 -7.10
N CYS A 273 -2.35 -22.51 -6.59
CA CYS A 273 -2.90 -21.17 -6.48
C CYS A 273 -2.16 -20.21 -7.43
N ASP A 274 -2.77 -19.04 -7.62
CA ASP A 274 -2.20 -17.89 -8.31
C ASP A 274 -2.27 -16.71 -7.31
N PRO A 275 -1.31 -16.63 -6.36
CA PRO A 275 -1.37 -15.67 -5.27
C PRO A 275 -1.14 -14.24 -5.75
N LEU A 276 -1.50 -13.27 -4.92
CA LEU A 276 -1.05 -11.90 -5.10
C LEU A 276 0.48 -11.84 -5.00
N THR A 277 1.04 -10.92 -5.74
CA THR A 277 2.43 -10.50 -5.59
C THR A 277 2.54 -9.35 -4.59
N PRO A 278 3.71 -9.08 -4.02
CA PRO A 278 3.95 -7.87 -3.23
C PRO A 278 3.62 -6.57 -3.97
N ASP A 279 3.78 -6.54 -5.29
CA ASP A 279 3.54 -5.36 -6.13
C ASP A 279 2.04 -5.01 -6.18
N ASP A 280 1.15 -6.01 -6.23
CA ASP A 280 -0.31 -5.79 -6.19
C ASP A 280 -0.72 -5.01 -4.92
N ILE A 281 -0.09 -5.29 -3.79
CA ILE A 281 -0.36 -4.57 -2.54
C ILE A 281 0.32 -3.21 -2.52
N ALA A 282 1.52 -3.10 -3.07
CA ALA A 282 2.26 -1.84 -3.17
C ALA A 282 1.49 -0.78 -3.97
N GLU A 283 0.87 -1.18 -5.08
CA GLU A 283 0.00 -0.30 -5.89
C GLU A 283 -1.18 0.25 -5.06
N VAL A 284 -1.81 -0.60 -4.25
CA VAL A 284 -2.92 -0.18 -3.36
C VAL A 284 -2.41 0.79 -2.28
N VAL A 285 -1.24 0.54 -1.68
CA VAL A 285 -0.63 1.45 -0.68
C VAL A 285 -0.40 2.83 -1.29
N VAL A 286 0.24 2.88 -2.46
CA VAL A 286 0.54 4.14 -3.16
C VAL A 286 -0.74 4.83 -3.63
N PHE A 287 -1.74 4.08 -4.10
CA PHE A 287 -3.06 4.60 -4.41
C PHE A 287 -3.69 5.29 -3.20
N VAL A 288 -3.67 4.67 -2.02
CA VAL A 288 -4.24 5.21 -0.78
C VAL A 288 -3.50 6.49 -0.36
N ALA A 289 -2.17 6.46 -0.30
CA ALA A 289 -1.34 7.62 0.04
C ALA A 289 -1.55 8.81 -0.92
N GLY A 290 -1.77 8.52 -2.20
CA GLY A 290 -1.95 9.53 -3.25
C GLY A 290 -3.36 10.10 -3.36
N ARG A 291 -4.28 9.87 -2.42
CA ARG A 291 -5.61 10.49 -2.42
C ARG A 291 -5.55 11.97 -2.04
N ARG A 292 -6.60 12.71 -2.36
CA ARG A 292 -6.74 14.08 -1.87
C ARG A 292 -6.82 14.07 -0.35
N GLU A 293 -6.37 15.12 0.29
CA GLU A 293 -6.25 15.22 1.74
C GLU A 293 -7.57 14.97 2.49
N ASN A 294 -8.70 15.31 1.90
CA ASN A 294 -10.03 15.08 2.45
C ASN A 294 -10.63 13.71 2.08
N VAL A 295 -9.83 12.80 1.51
CA VAL A 295 -10.30 11.46 1.11
C VAL A 295 -9.52 10.42 1.87
N VAL A 296 -10.21 9.65 2.69
CA VAL A 296 -9.69 8.50 3.42
C VAL A 296 -10.23 7.23 2.77
N VAL A 297 -9.34 6.35 2.32
CA VAL A 297 -9.67 4.96 2.03
C VAL A 297 -9.51 4.23 3.36
N ALA A 298 -10.59 4.07 4.08
CA ALA A 298 -10.57 3.58 5.46
C ALA A 298 -10.02 2.15 5.53
N ASP A 299 -10.57 1.28 4.67
CA ASP A 299 -10.19 -0.13 4.54
C ASP A 299 -10.05 -0.51 3.08
N ALA A 300 -9.13 -1.43 2.77
CA ALA A 300 -9.03 -2.08 1.48
C ALA A 300 -8.69 -3.57 1.65
N MET A 301 -9.66 -4.45 1.43
CA MET A 301 -9.40 -5.89 1.31
C MET A 301 -8.97 -6.22 -0.11
N VAL A 302 -7.89 -6.98 -0.26
CA VAL A 302 -7.33 -7.36 -1.56
C VAL A 302 -7.14 -8.87 -1.61
N PHE A 303 -7.90 -9.53 -2.46
CA PHE A 303 -7.84 -10.98 -2.65
C PHE A 303 -7.29 -11.34 -4.02
N PRO A 304 -6.52 -12.43 -4.16
CA PRO A 304 -6.35 -13.05 -5.46
C PRO A 304 -7.70 -13.65 -5.91
N ASN A 305 -7.91 -13.78 -7.21
CA ASN A 305 -9.20 -14.20 -7.77
C ASN A 305 -9.67 -15.61 -7.37
N HIS A 306 -8.76 -16.45 -6.85
CA HIS A 306 -9.07 -17.79 -6.38
C HIS A 306 -9.36 -17.88 -4.88
N GLN A 307 -9.28 -16.77 -4.15
CA GLN A 307 -9.55 -16.69 -2.72
C GLN A 307 -10.80 -15.84 -2.46
N ALA A 308 -11.79 -16.42 -1.76
CA ALA A 308 -13.02 -15.71 -1.42
C ALA A 308 -13.09 -15.27 0.05
N ALA A 309 -12.28 -15.90 0.92
CA ALA A 309 -12.21 -15.64 2.35
C ALA A 309 -10.86 -16.12 2.90
N ALA A 310 -10.52 -15.81 4.16
CA ALA A 310 -9.23 -16.23 4.75
C ALA A 310 -9.01 -17.75 4.69
N GLY A 311 -10.07 -18.54 4.85
CA GLY A 311 -10.04 -20.00 4.78
C GLY A 311 -10.67 -20.63 3.53
N ILE A 312 -11.17 -19.83 2.58
CA ILE A 312 -11.84 -20.33 1.38
C ILE A 312 -11.01 -20.02 0.15
N MET A 313 -10.47 -21.06 -0.45
CA MET A 313 -9.53 -20.96 -1.56
C MET A 313 -9.75 -22.10 -2.57
N HIS A 314 -9.78 -21.75 -3.84
CA HIS A 314 -9.77 -22.76 -4.92
C HIS A 314 -8.33 -23.09 -5.29
N ARG A 315 -8.01 -24.37 -5.35
CA ARG A 315 -6.72 -24.87 -5.84
C ARG A 315 -6.91 -25.63 -7.13
N ARG A 316 -6.10 -25.32 -8.12
CA ARG A 316 -6.07 -26.10 -9.37
C ARG A 316 -5.44 -27.47 -9.06
N SER A 317 -6.02 -28.53 -9.60
CA SER A 317 -5.52 -29.91 -9.53
C SER A 317 -4.27 -30.06 -10.41
#